data_778d30bd6a9c97e28f4043da9dec2b9d
#
_entry.id   778d30bd6a9c97e28f4043da9dec2b9d
#
_cell.length_a   1.000
_cell.length_b   1.000
_cell.length_c   1.000
_cell.angle_alpha   90.00
_cell.angle_beta   90.00
_cell.angle_gamma   90.00
#
_symmetry.space_group_name_H-M   'P 1'
#
loop_
_entity.id
_entity.type
_entity.pdbx_description
1 polymer ?
#
loop_
_entity_poly.entity_id
_entity_poly.type
_entity_poly.pdbx_seq_one_letter_code
_entity_poly.pdbx_strand_id
1 'polypeptide(L)'
;ADSYFNVFNSKEAVKWFEESAIQGNIFAQSILGKLYYAGYEVNKNYHEAVKWYEKAAIQGYYVAQYELGNMYYFGRGVNQDYNEAIKWYEKSALQGNVNAQNDLGYMYKAGKGVNQDYKEAFKWYEKAAIQGNSKAKLEIGEMYQFGQGLNKDYKEAFKLYKEASTQGNEGKYKLRELDYYGWSI
;
A
#
# COMPACT_ATOMS: atom_id res chain seq x y z
N ALA A 1 7.61 19.54 13.91
CA ALA A 1 7.51 18.13 13.44
C ALA A 1 8.67 17.28 13.98
N ASP A 2 9.82 17.88 14.31
CA ASP A 2 11.04 17.14 14.69
C ASP A 2 11.09 16.65 16.16
N SER A 3 10.22 17.13 17.03
CA SER A 3 10.25 16.75 18.45
C SER A 3 9.66 15.36 18.75
N TYR A 4 8.74 14.88 17.93
CA TYR A 4 8.17 13.53 18.09
C TYR A 4 9.12 12.43 17.57
N PHE A 5 9.97 12.72 16.59
CA PHE A 5 10.96 11.76 16.07
C PHE A 5 12.07 11.48 17.08
N ASN A 6 12.43 12.46 17.91
CA ASN A 6 13.50 12.30 18.91
C ASN A 6 13.12 11.39 20.09
N VAL A 7 11.83 11.23 20.41
CA VAL A 7 11.39 10.35 21.49
C VAL A 7 11.48 8.86 21.09
N PHE A 8 11.37 8.56 19.79
CA PHE A 8 11.43 7.19 19.28
C PHE A 8 12.86 6.69 18.98
N ASN A 9 13.86 7.56 19.06
CA ASN A 9 15.25 7.28 18.67
C ASN A 9 16.20 7.05 19.86
N SER A 10 15.72 6.60 21.00
CA SER A 10 16.60 6.21 22.10
C SER A 10 16.54 4.69 22.33
N LYS A 11 17.69 4.08 22.64
CA LYS A 11 17.76 2.67 23.06
C LYS A 11 16.83 2.37 24.23
N GLU A 12 16.52 3.37 25.03
CA GLU A 12 15.59 3.28 26.15
C GLU A 12 14.14 3.15 25.64
N ALA A 13 13.75 3.91 24.61
CA ALA A 13 12.43 3.79 23.98
C ALA A 13 12.21 2.39 23.39
N VAL A 14 13.23 1.78 22.80
CA VAL A 14 13.13 0.40 22.29
C VAL A 14 12.79 -0.57 23.43
N LYS A 15 13.44 -0.47 24.59
CA LYS A 15 13.12 -1.32 25.75
C LYS A 15 11.68 -1.16 26.22
N TRP A 16 11.19 0.09 26.27
CA TRP A 16 9.77 0.34 26.60
C TRP A 16 8.81 -0.31 25.59
N PHE A 17 9.14 -0.21 24.29
CA PHE A 17 8.33 -0.90 23.27
C PHE A 17 8.41 -2.42 23.39
N GLU A 18 9.59 -3.00 23.71
CA GLU A 18 9.74 -4.43 23.91
C GLU A 18 8.90 -4.92 25.09
N GLU A 19 8.98 -4.25 26.24
CA GLU A 19 8.18 -4.59 27.41
C GLU A 19 6.68 -4.50 27.13
N SER A 20 6.23 -3.43 26.50
CA SER A 20 4.83 -3.21 26.16
C SER A 20 4.33 -4.21 25.11
N ALA A 21 5.16 -4.53 24.11
CA ALA A 21 4.82 -5.48 23.05
C ALA A 21 4.72 -6.93 23.57
N ILE A 22 5.58 -7.31 24.52
CA ILE A 22 5.52 -8.60 25.21
C ILE A 22 4.22 -8.74 25.99
N GLN A 23 3.72 -7.64 26.58
CA GLN A 23 2.42 -7.59 27.25
C GLN A 23 1.23 -7.58 26.30
N GLY A 24 1.45 -7.66 24.97
CA GLY A 24 0.40 -7.74 23.96
C GLY A 24 -0.05 -6.42 23.35
N ASN A 25 0.59 -5.28 23.70
CA ASN A 25 0.22 -4.00 23.12
C ASN A 25 0.43 -3.98 21.60
N ILE A 26 -0.65 -3.83 20.86
CA ILE A 26 -0.70 -3.89 19.39
C ILE A 26 0.19 -2.82 18.75
N PHE A 27 0.14 -1.60 19.28
CA PHE A 27 0.92 -0.48 18.73
C PHE A 27 2.42 -0.68 18.96
N ALA A 28 2.80 -1.13 20.16
CA ALA A 28 4.19 -1.41 20.48
C ALA A 28 4.75 -2.55 19.59
N GLN A 29 3.96 -3.60 19.35
CA GLN A 29 4.33 -4.67 18.43
C GLN A 29 4.56 -4.14 17.00
N SER A 30 3.65 -3.31 16.49
CA SER A 30 3.80 -2.71 15.16
C SER A 30 5.02 -1.78 15.06
N ILE A 31 5.28 -1.00 16.11
CA ILE A 31 6.47 -0.12 16.18
C ILE A 31 7.75 -0.97 16.18
N LEU A 32 7.83 -2.04 16.97
CA LEU A 32 8.99 -2.94 16.95
C LEU A 32 9.21 -3.56 15.57
N GLY A 33 8.14 -3.99 14.91
CA GLY A 33 8.22 -4.45 13.52
C GLY A 33 8.90 -3.42 12.63
N LYS A 34 8.50 -2.15 12.74
CA LYS A 34 9.08 -1.05 11.97
C LYS A 34 10.54 -0.76 12.36
N LEU A 35 10.89 -0.80 13.65
CA LEU A 35 12.25 -0.59 14.12
C LEU A 35 13.21 -1.66 13.58
N TYR A 36 12.84 -2.94 13.68
CA TYR A 36 13.63 -4.04 13.13
C TYR A 36 13.68 -4.02 11.59
N TYR A 37 12.60 -3.62 10.92
CA TYR A 37 12.58 -3.47 9.46
C TYR A 37 13.57 -2.40 8.98
N ALA A 38 13.58 -1.25 9.64
CA ALA A 38 14.41 -0.10 9.25
C ALA A 38 15.84 -0.19 9.80
N GLY A 39 16.05 -0.89 10.93
CA GLY A 39 17.32 -0.90 11.65
C GLY A 39 17.53 0.38 12.47
N TYR A 40 16.46 0.96 13.02
CA TYR A 40 16.55 2.14 13.90
C TYR A 40 16.75 1.70 15.34
N GLU A 41 17.88 2.11 15.94
CA GLU A 41 18.31 1.81 17.33
C GLU A 41 18.45 0.28 17.62
N VAL A 42 18.14 -0.57 16.66
CA VAL A 42 18.33 -2.01 16.66
C VAL A 42 19.03 -2.45 15.37
N ASN A 43 19.71 -3.57 15.40
CA ASN A 43 20.24 -4.14 14.17
C ASN A 43 19.09 -4.52 13.24
N LYS A 44 19.17 -4.10 11.97
CA LYS A 44 18.16 -4.44 10.96
C LYS A 44 17.97 -5.95 10.87
N ASN A 45 16.75 -6.39 11.07
CA ASN A 45 16.40 -7.80 11.07
C ASN A 45 14.97 -8.02 10.56
N TYR A 46 14.85 -8.42 9.31
CA TYR A 46 13.55 -8.66 8.69
C TYR A 46 12.78 -9.83 9.30
N HIS A 47 13.44 -10.86 9.82
CA HIS A 47 12.75 -11.97 10.50
C HIS A 47 12.11 -11.52 11.82
N GLU A 48 12.80 -10.69 12.60
CA GLU A 48 12.21 -10.10 13.80
C GLU A 48 11.09 -9.13 13.43
N ALA A 49 11.25 -8.33 12.36
CA ALA A 49 10.18 -7.45 11.88
C ALA A 49 8.91 -8.23 11.54
N VAL A 50 9.02 -9.36 10.83
CA VAL A 50 7.89 -10.24 10.50
C VAL A 50 7.21 -10.72 11.77
N LYS A 51 7.96 -11.26 12.75
CA LYS A 51 7.38 -11.77 14.01
C LYS A 51 6.55 -10.73 14.75
N TRP A 52 7.05 -9.50 14.80
CA TRP A 52 6.34 -8.42 15.48
C TRP A 52 5.14 -7.91 14.71
N TYR A 53 5.28 -7.75 13.38
CA TYR A 53 4.14 -7.40 12.54
C TYR A 53 3.06 -8.48 12.56
N GLU A 54 3.42 -9.77 12.56
CA GLU A 54 2.47 -10.88 12.62
C GLU A 54 1.65 -10.84 13.93
N LYS A 55 2.30 -10.61 15.08
CA LYS A 55 1.60 -10.46 16.35
C LYS A 55 0.55 -9.33 16.33
N ALA A 56 0.91 -8.17 15.78
CA ALA A 56 -0.02 -7.05 15.69
C ALA A 56 -1.11 -7.29 14.61
N ALA A 57 -0.76 -7.92 13.50
CA ALA A 57 -1.67 -8.21 12.38
C ALA A 57 -2.75 -9.23 12.77
N ILE A 58 -2.41 -10.26 13.54
CA ILE A 58 -3.35 -11.26 14.07
C ILE A 58 -4.36 -10.60 15.01
N GLN A 59 -3.94 -9.61 15.79
CA GLN A 59 -4.83 -8.82 16.64
C GLN A 59 -5.71 -7.82 15.85
N GLY A 60 -5.59 -7.77 14.52
CA GLY A 60 -6.44 -6.94 13.66
C GLY A 60 -5.86 -5.58 13.29
N TYR A 61 -4.64 -5.24 13.67
CA TYR A 61 -4.09 -3.91 13.36
C TYR A 61 -3.78 -3.77 11.86
N TYR A 62 -4.57 -2.97 11.17
CA TYR A 62 -4.56 -2.84 9.71
C TYR A 62 -3.20 -2.37 9.16
N VAL A 63 -2.46 -1.53 9.91
CA VAL A 63 -1.13 -1.10 9.49
C VAL A 63 -0.16 -2.28 9.48
N ALA A 64 -0.17 -3.10 10.54
CA ALA A 64 0.70 -4.28 10.63
C ALA A 64 0.30 -5.35 9.60
N GLN A 65 -0.99 -5.49 9.30
CA GLN A 65 -1.46 -6.36 8.21
C GLN A 65 -0.91 -5.92 6.86
N TYR A 66 -0.93 -4.62 6.56
CA TYR A 66 -0.34 -4.07 5.34
C TYR A 66 1.17 -4.32 5.27
N GLU A 67 1.89 -4.02 6.35
CA GLU A 67 3.34 -4.23 6.38
C GLU A 67 3.72 -5.72 6.28
N LEU A 68 2.95 -6.61 6.90
CA LEU A 68 3.15 -8.05 6.75
C LEU A 68 2.88 -8.51 5.32
N GLY A 69 1.86 -7.97 4.66
CA GLY A 69 1.62 -8.15 3.23
C GLY A 69 2.83 -7.74 2.39
N ASN A 70 3.44 -6.57 2.70
CA ASN A 70 4.67 -6.11 2.07
C ASN A 70 5.85 -7.09 2.29
N MET A 71 5.98 -7.65 3.51
CA MET A 71 7.05 -8.63 3.79
C MET A 71 6.92 -9.86 2.88
N TYR A 72 5.72 -10.41 2.72
CA TYR A 72 5.45 -11.53 1.81
C TYR A 72 5.59 -11.14 0.34
N TYR A 73 5.12 -9.95 -0.05
CA TYR A 73 5.21 -9.48 -1.43
C TYR A 73 6.66 -9.35 -1.91
N PHE A 74 7.56 -8.86 -1.06
CA PHE A 74 8.97 -8.63 -1.40
C PHE A 74 9.90 -9.77 -0.94
N GLY A 75 9.41 -10.77 -0.22
CA GLY A 75 10.25 -11.84 0.36
C GLY A 75 11.24 -11.34 1.42
N ARG A 76 10.82 -10.37 2.24
CA ARG A 76 11.68 -9.78 3.29
C ARG A 76 11.45 -10.48 4.62
N GLY A 77 12.43 -11.26 5.07
CA GLY A 77 12.32 -12.03 6.31
C GLY A 77 11.40 -13.26 6.24
N VAL A 78 10.80 -13.49 5.09
CA VAL A 78 10.00 -14.66 4.71
C VAL A 78 10.27 -15.00 3.25
N ASN A 79 9.92 -16.19 2.80
CA ASN A 79 9.89 -16.49 1.37
C ASN A 79 8.83 -15.62 0.68
N GLN A 80 9.14 -15.14 -0.53
CA GLN A 80 8.16 -14.40 -1.30
C GLN A 80 6.92 -15.26 -1.59
N ASP A 81 5.76 -14.74 -1.22
CA ASP A 81 4.49 -15.40 -1.44
C ASP A 81 3.39 -14.36 -1.73
N TYR A 82 3.01 -14.25 -2.99
CA TYR A 82 1.97 -13.31 -3.42
C TYR A 82 0.57 -13.67 -2.91
N ASN A 83 0.28 -14.98 -2.70
CA ASN A 83 -1.01 -15.41 -2.15
C ASN A 83 -1.15 -14.97 -0.68
N GLU A 84 -0.09 -15.15 0.11
CA GLU A 84 -0.09 -14.65 1.49
C GLU A 84 -0.12 -13.12 1.52
N ALA A 85 0.60 -12.44 0.62
CA ALA A 85 0.54 -10.98 0.53
C ALA A 85 -0.89 -10.48 0.28
N ILE A 86 -1.63 -11.09 -0.67
CA ILE A 86 -3.02 -10.75 -0.95
C ILE A 86 -3.89 -10.89 0.29
N LYS A 87 -3.82 -12.04 0.99
CA LYS A 87 -4.62 -12.28 2.20
C LYS A 87 -4.43 -11.18 3.25
N TRP A 88 -3.19 -10.76 3.46
CA TRP A 88 -2.90 -9.71 4.42
C TRP A 88 -3.30 -8.32 3.92
N TYR A 89 -3.10 -8.03 2.63
CA TYR A 89 -3.59 -6.79 2.02
C TYR A 89 -5.12 -6.70 2.07
N GLU A 90 -5.86 -7.79 1.79
CA GLU A 90 -7.32 -7.83 1.88
C GLU A 90 -7.81 -7.47 3.28
N LYS A 91 -7.23 -8.09 4.32
CA LYS A 91 -7.58 -7.76 5.71
C LYS A 91 -7.37 -6.28 6.02
N SER A 92 -6.26 -5.70 5.56
CA SER A 92 -5.95 -4.30 5.75
C SER A 92 -6.86 -3.37 4.93
N ALA A 93 -7.09 -3.71 3.66
CA ALA A 93 -7.91 -2.95 2.72
C ALA A 93 -9.38 -2.88 3.13
N LEU A 94 -9.92 -3.97 3.68
CA LEU A 94 -11.28 -4.03 4.22
C LEU A 94 -11.48 -3.09 5.42
N GLN A 95 -10.41 -2.77 6.14
CA GLN A 95 -10.40 -1.78 7.22
C GLN A 95 -10.12 -0.34 6.71
N GLY A 96 -10.08 -0.14 5.39
CA GLY A 96 -9.92 1.17 4.78
C GLY A 96 -8.48 1.60 4.50
N ASN A 97 -7.48 0.74 4.66
CA ASN A 97 -6.10 1.09 4.32
C ASN A 97 -5.98 1.38 2.82
N VAL A 98 -5.72 2.64 2.50
CA VAL A 98 -5.65 3.15 1.12
C VAL A 98 -4.53 2.51 0.31
N ASN A 99 -3.37 2.27 0.95
CA ASN A 99 -2.22 1.65 0.28
C ASN A 99 -2.52 0.18 -0.04
N ALA A 100 -3.12 -0.56 0.91
CA ALA A 100 -3.50 -1.94 0.67
C ALA A 100 -4.55 -2.07 -0.45
N GLN A 101 -5.52 -1.13 -0.52
CA GLN A 101 -6.49 -1.09 -1.61
C GLN A 101 -5.81 -0.85 -2.96
N ASN A 102 -4.89 0.13 -3.03
CA ASN A 102 -4.12 0.39 -4.25
C ASN A 102 -3.29 -0.83 -4.69
N ASP A 103 -2.60 -1.47 -3.73
CA ASP A 103 -1.71 -2.58 -4.04
C ASP A 103 -2.49 -3.85 -4.44
N LEU A 104 -3.68 -4.08 -3.87
CA LEU A 104 -4.60 -5.12 -4.36
C LEU A 104 -5.05 -4.84 -5.79
N GLY A 105 -5.41 -3.59 -6.12
CA GLY A 105 -5.73 -3.19 -7.48
C GLY A 105 -4.61 -3.55 -8.45
N TYR A 106 -3.36 -3.26 -8.07
CA TYR A 106 -2.19 -3.64 -8.86
C TYR A 106 -2.04 -5.16 -9.00
N MET A 107 -2.21 -5.92 -7.91
CA MET A 107 -2.06 -7.38 -7.95
C MET A 107 -3.08 -8.04 -8.87
N TYR A 108 -4.33 -7.63 -8.83
CA TYR A 108 -5.36 -8.10 -9.76
C TYR A 108 -5.12 -7.62 -11.20
N LYS A 109 -4.69 -6.36 -11.41
CA LYS A 109 -4.32 -5.84 -12.74
C LYS A 109 -3.17 -6.62 -13.37
N ALA A 110 -2.18 -6.97 -12.57
CA ALA A 110 -0.96 -7.64 -13.02
C ALA A 110 -1.04 -9.19 -13.01
N GLY A 111 -2.06 -9.79 -12.39
CA GLY A 111 -2.16 -11.23 -12.21
C GLY A 111 -1.09 -11.79 -11.26
N LYS A 112 -0.71 -11.04 -10.22
CA LYS A 112 0.29 -11.47 -9.24
C LYS A 112 -0.37 -12.20 -8.08
N GLY A 113 -0.11 -13.50 -7.96
CA GLY A 113 -0.71 -14.36 -6.92
C GLY A 113 -2.20 -14.65 -7.13
N VAL A 114 -2.80 -14.10 -8.16
CA VAL A 114 -4.19 -14.33 -8.60
C VAL A 114 -4.25 -14.29 -10.11
N ASN A 115 -5.31 -14.82 -10.71
CA ASN A 115 -5.57 -14.60 -12.13
C ASN A 115 -5.80 -13.10 -12.39
N GLN A 116 -5.29 -12.59 -13.52
CA GLN A 116 -5.53 -11.22 -13.92
C GLN A 116 -7.03 -10.94 -14.03
N ASP A 117 -7.49 -9.94 -13.31
CA ASP A 117 -8.88 -9.48 -13.32
C ASP A 117 -8.94 -7.94 -13.26
N TYR A 118 -9.15 -7.33 -14.40
CA TYR A 118 -9.27 -5.87 -14.50
C TYR A 118 -10.51 -5.32 -13.79
N LYS A 119 -11.60 -6.08 -13.72
CA LYS A 119 -12.83 -5.62 -13.03
C LYS A 119 -12.62 -5.59 -11.52
N GLU A 120 -11.96 -6.61 -10.98
CA GLU A 120 -11.63 -6.63 -9.56
C GLU A 120 -10.56 -5.58 -9.23
N ALA A 121 -9.55 -5.40 -10.11
CA ALA A 121 -8.57 -4.33 -9.98
C ALA A 121 -9.24 -2.95 -9.91
N PHE A 122 -10.21 -2.67 -10.79
CA PHE A 122 -10.97 -1.42 -10.79
C PHE A 122 -11.66 -1.16 -9.45
N LYS A 123 -12.34 -2.16 -8.88
CA LYS A 123 -13.05 -2.02 -7.60
C LYS A 123 -12.10 -1.62 -6.46
N TRP A 124 -10.92 -2.22 -6.43
CA TRP A 124 -9.93 -1.89 -5.40
C TRP A 124 -9.30 -0.52 -5.62
N TYR A 125 -8.96 -0.17 -6.84
CA TYR A 125 -8.47 1.18 -7.17
C TYR A 125 -9.53 2.24 -6.90
N GLU A 126 -10.81 1.98 -7.21
CA GLU A 126 -11.92 2.92 -6.94
C GLU A 126 -12.02 3.24 -5.44
N LYS A 127 -11.95 2.24 -4.58
CA LYS A 127 -11.92 2.45 -3.12
C LYS A 127 -10.76 3.36 -2.68
N ALA A 128 -9.57 3.14 -3.23
CA ALA A 128 -8.41 3.97 -2.94
C ALA A 128 -8.55 5.39 -3.52
N ALA A 129 -9.09 5.53 -4.73
CA ALA A 129 -9.26 6.80 -5.42
C ALA A 129 -10.28 7.70 -4.71
N ILE A 130 -11.37 7.15 -4.19
CA ILE A 130 -12.38 7.85 -3.38
C ILE A 130 -11.73 8.46 -2.12
N GLN A 131 -10.75 7.79 -1.54
CA GLN A 131 -9.97 8.28 -0.41
C GLN A 131 -8.84 9.26 -0.82
N GLY A 132 -8.77 9.64 -2.09
CA GLY A 132 -7.81 10.62 -2.59
C GLY A 132 -6.48 10.06 -3.08
N ASN A 133 -6.32 8.76 -3.23
CA ASN A 133 -5.08 8.17 -3.74
C ASN A 133 -4.87 8.53 -5.21
N SER A 134 -3.87 9.37 -5.49
CA SER A 134 -3.57 9.83 -6.85
C SER A 134 -3.07 8.72 -7.77
N LYS A 135 -2.33 7.73 -7.24
CA LYS A 135 -1.88 6.57 -8.03
C LYS A 135 -3.06 5.75 -8.51
N ALA A 136 -4.02 5.47 -7.62
CA ALA A 136 -5.23 4.76 -7.98
C ALA A 136 -6.05 5.50 -9.04
N LYS A 137 -6.13 6.85 -8.97
CA LYS A 137 -6.77 7.66 -10.02
C LYS A 137 -6.06 7.53 -11.36
N LEU A 138 -4.72 7.51 -11.37
CA LEU A 138 -3.94 7.28 -12.58
C LEU A 138 -4.21 5.91 -13.19
N GLU A 139 -4.21 4.87 -12.36
CA GLU A 139 -4.48 3.51 -12.80
C GLU A 139 -5.88 3.34 -13.40
N ILE A 140 -6.90 3.93 -12.77
CA ILE A 140 -8.27 3.96 -13.32
C ILE A 140 -8.31 4.75 -14.63
N GLY A 141 -7.60 5.87 -14.72
CA GLY A 141 -7.49 6.66 -15.94
C GLY A 141 -6.90 5.83 -17.09
N GLU A 142 -5.84 5.05 -16.82
CA GLU A 142 -5.28 4.11 -17.82
C GLU A 142 -6.29 3.02 -18.21
N MET A 143 -7.04 2.49 -17.26
CA MET A 143 -8.06 1.48 -17.55
C MET A 143 -9.13 2.01 -18.49
N TYR A 144 -9.58 3.27 -18.32
CA TYR A 144 -10.49 3.93 -19.28
C TYR A 144 -9.80 4.21 -20.61
N GLN A 145 -8.55 4.70 -20.61
CA GLN A 145 -7.80 4.99 -21.85
C GLN A 145 -7.63 3.75 -22.73
N PHE A 146 -7.31 2.60 -22.14
CA PHE A 146 -7.02 1.38 -22.88
C PHE A 146 -8.17 0.37 -22.95
N GLY A 147 -9.29 0.62 -22.25
CA GLY A 147 -10.44 -0.29 -22.20
C GLY A 147 -10.14 -1.56 -21.42
N GLN A 148 -9.38 -1.47 -20.33
CA GLN A 148 -9.01 -2.59 -19.48
C GLN A 148 -10.12 -2.89 -18.46
N GLY A 149 -10.94 -3.91 -18.75
CA GLY A 149 -12.08 -4.29 -17.90
C GLY A 149 -13.28 -3.33 -17.95
N LEU A 150 -13.15 -2.22 -18.66
CA LEU A 150 -14.13 -1.15 -18.85
C LEU A 150 -14.21 -0.80 -20.34
N ASN A 151 -15.28 -0.12 -20.76
CA ASN A 151 -15.32 0.52 -22.07
C ASN A 151 -14.33 1.69 -22.11
N LYS A 152 -13.66 1.89 -23.25
CA LYS A 152 -12.78 3.05 -23.43
C LYS A 152 -13.57 4.35 -23.28
N ASP A 153 -13.02 5.24 -22.44
CA ASP A 153 -13.57 6.58 -22.22
C ASP A 153 -12.43 7.57 -21.97
N TYR A 154 -12.04 8.29 -23.02
CA TYR A 154 -10.96 9.28 -22.93
C TYR A 154 -11.35 10.50 -22.09
N LYS A 155 -12.65 10.85 -21.98
CA LYS A 155 -13.12 11.96 -21.15
C LYS A 155 -12.93 11.66 -19.68
N GLU A 156 -13.33 10.45 -19.27
CA GLU A 156 -13.15 10.04 -17.88
C GLU A 156 -11.65 9.84 -17.55
N ALA A 157 -10.86 9.29 -18.48
CA ALA A 157 -9.41 9.23 -18.33
C ALA A 157 -8.79 10.64 -18.13
N PHE A 158 -9.15 11.62 -18.97
CA PHE A 158 -8.68 12.99 -18.86
C PHE A 158 -9.02 13.62 -17.49
N LYS A 159 -10.26 13.47 -17.05
CA LYS A 159 -10.72 13.96 -15.75
C LYS A 159 -9.90 13.39 -14.60
N LEU A 160 -9.68 12.07 -14.58
CA LEU A 160 -8.91 11.38 -13.55
C LEU A 160 -7.43 11.82 -13.55
N TYR A 161 -6.83 11.96 -14.73
CA TYR A 161 -5.46 12.46 -14.85
C TYR A 161 -5.34 13.92 -14.39
N LYS A 162 -6.34 14.75 -14.68
CA LYS A 162 -6.41 16.13 -14.19
C LYS A 162 -6.47 16.18 -12.67
N GLU A 163 -7.32 15.37 -12.06
CA GLU A 163 -7.39 15.27 -10.60
C GLU A 163 -6.07 14.79 -9.99
N ALA A 164 -5.45 13.75 -10.57
CA ALA A 164 -4.15 13.25 -10.11
C ALA A 164 -3.01 14.26 -10.29
N SER A 165 -3.08 15.13 -11.32
CA SER A 165 -2.05 16.13 -11.63
C SER A 165 -1.89 17.21 -10.55
N THR A 166 -2.88 17.38 -9.69
CA THR A 166 -2.82 18.31 -8.55
C THR A 166 -1.87 17.82 -7.45
N GLN A 167 -1.59 16.51 -7.40
CA GLN A 167 -0.78 15.87 -6.35
C GLN A 167 0.59 15.38 -6.85
N GLY A 168 0.85 15.45 -8.18
CA GLY A 168 2.12 14.98 -8.73
C GLY A 168 2.30 15.23 -10.23
N ASN A 169 3.52 14.98 -10.72
CA ASN A 169 3.87 15.25 -12.12
C ASN A 169 3.38 14.16 -13.09
N GLU A 170 3.09 12.95 -12.60
CA GLU A 170 2.69 11.83 -13.45
C GLU A 170 1.35 12.11 -14.14
N GLY A 171 0.37 12.65 -13.42
CA GLY A 171 -0.89 13.11 -14.00
C GLY A 171 -0.71 14.16 -15.10
N LYS A 172 0.22 15.10 -14.92
CA LYS A 172 0.56 16.11 -15.96
C LYS A 172 1.16 15.47 -17.21
N TYR A 173 1.99 14.42 -17.02
CA TYR A 173 2.55 13.66 -18.14
C TYR A 173 1.46 12.94 -18.92
N LYS A 174 0.57 12.24 -18.23
CA LYS A 174 -0.56 11.54 -18.85
C LYS A 174 -1.53 12.47 -19.60
N LEU A 175 -1.76 13.68 -19.09
CA LEU A 175 -2.55 14.69 -19.80
C LEU A 175 -1.88 15.09 -21.12
N ARG A 176 -0.57 15.36 -21.12
CA ARG A 176 0.17 15.68 -22.35
C ARG A 176 0.15 14.54 -23.36
N GLU A 177 0.20 13.30 -22.89
CA GLU A 177 0.06 12.12 -23.75
C GLU A 177 -1.29 12.10 -24.45
N LEU A 178 -2.39 12.34 -23.72
CA LEU A 178 -3.73 12.44 -24.34
C LEU A 178 -3.83 13.60 -25.35
N ASP A 179 -3.27 14.77 -25.01
CA ASP A 179 -3.24 15.94 -25.92
C ASP A 179 -2.47 15.60 -27.22
N TYR A 180 -1.31 14.97 -27.10
CA TYR A 180 -0.48 14.59 -28.25
C TYR A 180 -1.20 13.66 -29.24
N TYR A 181 -2.00 12.72 -28.73
CA TYR A 181 -2.78 11.80 -29.57
C TYR A 181 -4.13 12.37 -30.00
N GLY A 182 -4.47 13.62 -29.65
CA GLY A 182 -5.74 14.25 -30.00
C GLY A 182 -6.95 13.63 -29.27
N TRP A 183 -6.74 13.04 -28.11
CA TRP A 183 -7.78 12.43 -27.27
C TRP A 183 -8.23 13.38 -26.14
N SER A 184 -7.63 14.56 -26.03
CA SER A 184 -8.11 15.64 -25.16
C SER A 184 -9.35 16.28 -25.78
N ILE A 185 -10.34 16.58 -24.95
CA ILE A 185 -11.64 17.12 -25.35
C ILE A 185 -11.76 18.52 -24.80
#